data_6d7004e328cdefffa9cdf8cf6d28b937
#
_entry.id   6d7004e328cdefffa9cdf8cf6d28b937
#
_cell.length_a   1.000
_cell.length_b   1.000
_cell.length_c   1.000
_cell.angle_alpha   90.00
_cell.angle_beta   90.00
_cell.angle_gamma   90.00
#
_symmetry.space_group_name_H-M   'P 1'
#
loop_
_entity.id
_entity.type
_entity.pdbx_description
1 polymer ?
#
loop_
_entity_poly.entity_id
_entity_poly.type
_entity_poly.pdbx_seq_one_letter_code
_entity_poly.pdbx_strand_id
1 'polypeptide(L)'
;MDGLQRRIQVARGLLPADLVLRDARLVNVCSGECYAADVAITDGLVVGVSAPGEGYHGNQERDLQGRWLAPGLIDGHMHIESTMLLLSEFSRIVTPRGVTAIVLDPHEFANVM
;
A
#
# COMPACT_ATOMS: atom_id res chain seq x y z
N MET A 1 -14.59 6.63 19.29
CA MET A 1 -13.27 5.93 19.27
C MET A 1 -12.40 6.70 18.31
N ASP A 2 -11.22 7.12 18.74
CA ASP A 2 -10.30 7.77 17.82
C ASP A 2 -9.66 6.75 16.84
N GLY A 3 -9.05 7.23 15.75
CA GLY A 3 -8.51 6.36 14.72
C GLY A 3 -7.38 5.45 15.21
N LEU A 4 -6.57 5.90 16.16
CA LEU A 4 -5.51 5.06 16.73
C LEU A 4 -6.09 3.92 17.56
N GLN A 5 -7.06 4.22 18.42
CA GLN A 5 -7.74 3.19 19.22
C GLN A 5 -8.41 2.14 18.34
N ARG A 6 -9.07 2.56 17.26
CA ARG A 6 -9.69 1.65 16.31
C ARG A 6 -8.66 0.72 15.66
N ARG A 7 -7.54 1.26 15.18
CA ARG A 7 -6.45 0.46 14.57
C ARG A 7 -5.85 -0.54 15.54
N ILE A 8 -5.66 -0.16 16.80
CA ILE A 8 -5.19 -1.09 17.85
C ILE A 8 -6.20 -2.22 18.07
N GLN A 9 -7.49 -1.94 18.12
CA GLN A 9 -8.51 -2.97 18.30
C GLN A 9 -8.56 -3.93 17.11
N VAL A 10 -8.43 -3.42 15.88
CA VAL A 10 -8.35 -4.26 14.67
C VAL A 10 -7.06 -5.10 14.69
N ALA A 11 -5.91 -4.51 15.01
CA ALA A 11 -4.64 -5.23 15.10
C ALA A 11 -4.66 -6.38 16.13
N ARG A 12 -5.50 -6.25 17.16
CA ARG A 12 -5.74 -7.30 18.16
C ARG A 12 -6.82 -8.31 17.75
N GLY A 13 -7.41 -8.18 16.55
CA GLY A 13 -8.50 -9.04 16.09
C GLY A 13 -9.85 -8.83 16.78
N LEU A 14 -10.02 -7.73 17.53
CA LEU A 14 -11.23 -7.44 18.31
C LEU A 14 -12.29 -6.68 17.51
N LEU A 15 -11.90 -6.04 16.42
CA LEU A 15 -12.79 -5.37 15.48
C LEU A 15 -12.44 -5.79 14.05
N PRO A 16 -13.44 -5.75 13.13
CA PRO A 16 -13.15 -6.04 11.73
C PRO A 16 -12.29 -4.93 11.09
N ALA A 17 -11.36 -5.34 10.24
CA ALA A 17 -10.62 -4.45 9.36
C ALA A 17 -11.52 -3.87 8.26
N ASP A 18 -11.11 -2.78 7.63
CA ASP A 18 -11.83 -2.27 6.46
C ASP A 18 -11.68 -3.24 5.29
N LEU A 19 -10.47 -3.77 5.11
CA LEU A 19 -10.13 -4.72 4.06
C LEU A 19 -9.16 -5.78 4.61
N VAL A 20 -9.40 -7.04 4.29
CA VAL A 20 -8.41 -8.11 4.44
C VAL A 20 -8.06 -8.66 3.07
N LEU A 21 -6.77 -8.67 2.76
CA LEU A 21 -6.21 -9.35 1.61
C LEU A 21 -5.85 -10.77 2.03
N ARG A 22 -6.55 -11.76 1.49
CA ARG A 22 -6.43 -13.17 1.82
C ARG A 22 -5.46 -13.88 0.88
N ASP A 23 -4.79 -14.90 1.41
CA ASP A 23 -3.94 -15.81 0.64
C ASP A 23 -2.94 -15.08 -0.26
N ALA A 24 -2.25 -14.10 0.32
CA ALA A 24 -1.18 -13.37 -0.36
C ALA A 24 0.16 -14.11 -0.23
N ARG A 25 1.00 -14.05 -1.26
CA ARG A 25 2.42 -14.29 -1.13
C ARG A 25 3.12 -12.95 -0.81
N LEU A 26 3.23 -12.68 0.49
CA LEU A 26 3.73 -11.39 0.98
C LEU A 26 5.25 -11.27 0.79
N VAL A 27 5.67 -10.14 0.21
CA VAL A 27 7.06 -9.67 0.24
C VAL A 27 7.20 -8.73 1.43
N ASN A 28 7.74 -9.25 2.53
CA ASN A 28 7.97 -8.46 3.74
C ASN A 28 9.28 -7.69 3.62
N VAL A 29 9.21 -6.44 3.22
CA VAL A 29 10.40 -5.59 3.03
C VAL A 29 11.09 -5.20 4.34
N CYS A 30 10.42 -5.40 5.49
CA CYS A 30 11.02 -5.13 6.79
C CYS A 30 11.94 -6.27 7.26
N SER A 31 11.60 -7.53 6.92
CA SER A 31 12.40 -8.71 7.29
C SER A 31 13.20 -9.29 6.12
N GLY A 32 12.86 -8.92 4.86
CA GLY A 32 13.45 -9.50 3.66
C GLY A 32 12.91 -10.88 3.30
N GLU A 33 11.85 -11.34 3.97
CA GLU A 33 11.27 -12.66 3.77
C GLU A 33 10.08 -12.62 2.82
N CYS A 34 9.79 -13.78 2.20
CA CYS A 34 8.57 -13.98 1.41
C CYS A 34 7.82 -15.20 1.95
N TYR A 35 6.56 -15.02 2.33
CA TYR A 35 5.74 -16.07 2.92
C TYR A 35 4.25 -15.87 2.62
N ALA A 36 3.46 -16.94 2.81
CA ALA A 36 2.01 -16.85 2.69
C ALA A 36 1.42 -16.09 3.89
N ALA A 37 0.55 -15.13 3.65
CA ALA A 37 -0.04 -14.30 4.69
C ALA A 37 -1.39 -13.72 4.29
N ASP A 38 -2.18 -13.37 5.32
CA ASP A 38 -3.31 -12.46 5.24
C ASP A 38 -2.89 -11.08 5.76
N VAL A 39 -3.34 -10.02 5.10
CA VAL A 39 -2.97 -8.65 5.44
C VAL A 39 -4.22 -7.83 5.74
N ALA A 40 -4.29 -7.28 6.97
CA ALA A 40 -5.40 -6.44 7.43
C ALA A 40 -5.07 -4.95 7.26
N ILE A 41 -6.01 -4.21 6.67
CA ILE A 41 -5.90 -2.79 6.35
C ILE A 41 -7.05 -2.04 7.01
N THR A 42 -6.73 -0.94 7.69
CA THR A 42 -7.71 -0.05 8.34
C THR A 42 -7.23 1.39 8.23
N ASP A 43 -8.13 2.30 7.86
CA ASP A 43 -7.84 3.72 7.65
C ASP A 43 -6.68 3.94 6.66
N GLY A 44 -6.59 3.08 5.62
CA GLY A 44 -5.53 3.13 4.61
C GLY A 44 -4.16 2.64 5.07
N LEU A 45 -4.05 2.06 6.27
CA LEU A 45 -2.80 1.57 6.85
C LEU A 45 -2.85 0.05 7.03
N VAL A 46 -1.73 -0.62 6.82
CA VAL A 46 -1.55 -2.02 7.22
C VAL A 46 -1.50 -2.06 8.74
N VAL A 47 -2.44 -2.73 9.37
CA VAL A 47 -2.56 -2.84 10.82
C VAL A 47 -2.18 -4.22 11.35
N GLY A 48 -2.09 -5.22 10.47
CA GLY A 48 -1.67 -6.54 10.87
C GLY A 48 -1.38 -7.48 9.70
N VAL A 49 -0.58 -8.48 9.99
CA VAL A 49 -0.22 -9.59 9.10
C VAL A 49 -0.34 -10.87 9.91
N SER A 50 -1.00 -11.88 9.38
CA SER A 50 -1.19 -13.18 10.04
C SER A 50 -0.95 -14.33 9.06
N ALA A 51 -0.85 -15.53 9.56
CA ALA A 51 -0.91 -16.73 8.74
C ALA A 51 -2.27 -16.79 8.00
N PRO A 52 -2.34 -17.42 6.79
CA PRO A 52 -3.57 -17.52 6.03
C PRO A 52 -4.73 -18.14 6.84
N GLY A 53 -5.87 -17.46 6.83
CA GLY A 53 -7.08 -17.91 7.54
C GLY A 53 -7.10 -17.62 9.04
N GLU A 54 -6.07 -17.02 9.59
CA GLU A 54 -5.97 -16.68 11.00
C GLU A 54 -6.09 -15.17 11.27
N GLY A 55 -6.52 -14.83 12.45
CA GLY A 55 -6.34 -13.53 13.09
C GLY A 55 -7.33 -12.42 12.68
N TYR A 56 -7.68 -12.25 11.43
CA TYR A 56 -8.43 -11.07 11.00
C TYR A 56 -9.72 -11.40 10.25
N HIS A 57 -10.76 -10.55 10.48
CA HIS A 57 -11.96 -10.46 9.65
C HIS A 57 -12.04 -9.06 9.05
N GLY A 58 -12.52 -8.96 7.82
CA GLY A 58 -12.68 -7.69 7.12
C GLY A 58 -14.13 -7.38 6.79
N ASN A 59 -14.50 -6.10 6.77
CA ASN A 59 -15.76 -5.64 6.17
C ASN A 59 -15.78 -5.95 4.67
N GLN A 60 -14.59 -5.92 4.05
CA GLN A 60 -14.33 -6.42 2.72
C GLN A 60 -13.17 -7.42 2.79
N GLU A 61 -13.28 -8.49 2.01
CA GLU A 61 -12.23 -9.48 1.89
C GLU A 61 -11.93 -9.73 0.42
N ARG A 62 -10.66 -9.83 0.07
CA ARG A 62 -10.21 -10.09 -1.29
C ARG A 62 -9.22 -11.23 -1.29
N ASP A 63 -9.60 -12.33 -1.90
CA ASP A 63 -8.74 -13.47 -2.12
C ASP A 63 -7.73 -13.17 -3.24
N LEU A 64 -6.46 -13.25 -2.92
CA LEU A 64 -5.35 -13.03 -3.86
C LEU A 64 -4.90 -14.32 -4.57
N GLN A 65 -5.38 -15.49 -4.11
CA GLN A 65 -5.11 -16.78 -4.78
C GLN A 65 -3.59 -17.03 -4.95
N GLY A 66 -2.83 -16.78 -3.89
CA GLY A 66 -1.38 -16.94 -3.89
C GLY A 66 -0.59 -15.90 -4.70
N ARG A 67 -1.23 -14.82 -5.18
CA ARG A 67 -0.53 -13.75 -5.90
C ARG A 67 0.42 -13.01 -4.98
N TRP A 68 1.46 -12.48 -5.59
CA TRP A 68 2.42 -11.66 -4.89
C TRP A 68 1.80 -10.36 -4.40
N LEU A 69 2.08 -10.03 -3.16
CA LEU A 69 1.72 -8.77 -2.51
C LEU A 69 3.00 -8.08 -2.02
N ALA A 70 3.26 -6.91 -2.53
CA ALA A 70 4.40 -6.09 -2.13
C ALA A 70 3.94 -4.65 -1.90
N PRO A 71 4.69 -3.84 -1.14
CA PRO A 71 4.50 -2.40 -1.11
C PRO A 71 4.59 -1.81 -2.52
N GLY A 72 3.84 -0.75 -2.78
CA GLY A 72 3.97 0.01 -4.02
C GLY A 72 5.39 0.56 -4.18
N LEU A 73 5.86 0.61 -5.42
CA LEU A 73 7.20 1.11 -5.74
C LEU A 73 7.27 2.62 -5.47
N ILE A 74 8.41 3.07 -4.98
CA ILE A 74 8.73 4.48 -4.77
C ILE A 74 9.85 4.84 -5.74
N ASP A 75 9.59 5.80 -6.65
CA ASP A 75 10.65 6.40 -7.45
C ASP A 75 11.35 7.47 -6.62
N GLY A 76 12.61 7.23 -6.29
CA GLY A 76 13.39 8.09 -5.38
C GLY A 76 13.91 9.37 -6.02
N HIS A 77 13.81 9.55 -7.33
CA HIS A 77 14.25 10.76 -8.03
C HIS A 77 13.60 10.89 -9.39
N MET A 78 12.78 11.94 -9.56
CA MET A 78 12.05 12.17 -10.81
C MET A 78 11.99 13.67 -11.13
N HIS A 79 12.22 14.00 -12.40
CA HIS A 79 11.95 15.31 -12.99
C HIS A 79 10.72 15.23 -13.87
N ILE A 80 9.57 15.56 -13.31
CA ILE A 80 8.29 15.39 -14.01
C ILE A 80 8.16 16.34 -15.20
N GLU A 81 8.72 17.53 -15.08
CA GLU A 81 8.80 18.56 -16.11
C GLU A 81 9.47 18.06 -17.38
N SER A 82 10.49 17.22 -17.26
CA SER A 82 11.18 16.61 -18.40
C SER A 82 10.31 15.63 -19.18
N THR A 83 9.21 15.17 -18.60
CA THR A 83 8.25 14.29 -19.29
C THR A 83 7.30 15.05 -20.22
N MET A 84 7.20 16.39 -20.08
CA MET A 84 6.22 17.24 -20.74
C MET A 84 4.75 16.84 -20.46
N LEU A 85 4.52 16.09 -19.39
CA LEU A 85 3.20 15.64 -18.98
C LEU A 85 2.70 16.44 -17.78
N LEU A 86 1.39 16.62 -17.70
CA LEU A 86 0.74 17.00 -16.45
C LEU A 86 0.88 15.87 -15.43
N LEU A 87 0.96 16.22 -14.15
CA LEU A 87 1.09 15.26 -13.04
C LEU A 87 0.01 14.19 -13.07
N SER A 88 -1.23 14.56 -13.41
CA SER A 88 -2.35 13.64 -13.56
C SER A 88 -2.13 12.60 -14.67
N GLU A 89 -1.60 13.02 -15.81
CA GLU A 89 -1.33 12.13 -16.93
C GLU A 89 -0.12 11.21 -16.63
N PHE A 90 0.91 11.77 -16.01
CA PHE A 90 2.04 10.98 -15.53
C PHE A 90 1.58 9.88 -14.57
N SER A 91 0.77 10.23 -13.57
CA SER A 91 0.26 9.26 -12.59
C SER A 91 -0.56 8.14 -13.22
N ARG A 92 -1.36 8.43 -14.24
CA ARG A 92 -2.13 7.43 -15.01
C ARG A 92 -1.25 6.41 -15.72
N ILE A 93 -0.04 6.80 -16.08
CA ILE A 93 0.92 5.93 -16.77
C ILE A 93 1.68 5.04 -15.78
N VAL A 94 2.14 5.60 -14.65
CA VAL A 94 3.06 4.90 -13.75
C VAL A 94 2.35 4.05 -12.69
N THR A 95 1.17 4.50 -12.22
CA THR A 95 0.43 3.77 -11.18
C THR A 95 0.06 2.33 -11.59
N PRO A 96 -0.43 2.05 -12.81
CA PRO A 96 -0.69 0.68 -13.23
C PRO A 96 0.57 -0.19 -13.36
N ARG A 97 1.75 0.43 -13.32
CA ARG A 97 3.06 -0.25 -13.34
C ARG A 97 3.64 -0.46 -11.94
N GLY A 98 2.88 -0.09 -10.91
CA GLY A 98 3.23 -0.32 -9.51
C GLY A 98 3.93 0.85 -8.82
N VAL A 99 4.18 1.97 -9.49
CA VAL A 99 4.74 3.17 -8.84
C VAL A 99 3.60 3.92 -8.13
N THR A 100 3.69 4.02 -6.80
CA THR A 100 2.65 4.63 -5.95
C THR A 100 3.10 5.92 -5.29
N ALA A 101 4.40 6.19 -5.28
CA ALA A 101 4.98 7.42 -4.78
C ALA A 101 6.21 7.81 -5.61
N ILE A 102 6.45 9.11 -5.68
CA ILE A 102 7.64 9.68 -6.34
C ILE A 102 8.23 10.77 -5.46
N VAL A 103 9.54 10.88 -5.46
CA VAL A 103 10.25 12.01 -4.86
C VAL A 103 10.68 12.92 -6.00
N LEU A 104 10.18 14.13 -5.99
CA LEU A 104 10.46 15.11 -7.04
C LEU A 104 10.74 16.49 -6.42
N ASP A 105 11.53 17.28 -7.13
CA ASP A 105 11.73 18.70 -6.87
C ASP A 105 11.40 19.45 -8.18
N PRO A 106 10.24 20.12 -8.26
CA PRO A 106 9.79 20.79 -9.49
C PRO A 106 10.47 22.16 -9.67
N HIS A 107 11.79 22.24 -9.48
CA HIS A 107 12.54 23.50 -9.49
C HIS A 107 12.53 24.19 -10.88
N GLU A 108 12.36 23.43 -11.95
CA GLU A 108 12.23 24.02 -13.30
C GLU A 108 10.92 24.80 -13.44
N PHE A 109 9.82 24.32 -12.85
CA PHE A 109 8.56 25.07 -12.81
C PHE A 109 8.63 26.24 -11.82
N ALA A 110 9.26 26.06 -10.68
CA ALA A 110 9.37 27.11 -9.67
C ALA A 110 10.15 28.34 -10.15
N ASN A 111 11.02 28.17 -11.16
CA ASN A 111 11.81 29.27 -11.72
C ASN A 111 11.05 30.09 -12.79
N VAL A 112 9.86 29.66 -13.24
CA VAL A 112 9.05 30.33 -14.28
C VAL A 112 7.70 30.82 -13.78
N MET A 113 7.39 30.61 -12.51
CA MET A 113 6.23 31.13 -11.79
C MET A 113 6.64 32.26 -10.86
#